data_a5bcb86b8a1d4a9f746d836d6fbf7689
#
_entry.id   a5bcb86b8a1d4a9f746d836d6fbf7689
#
_cell.length_a   1.000
_cell.length_b   1.000
_cell.length_c   1.000
_cell.angle_alpha   90.00
_cell.angle_beta   90.00
_cell.angle_gamma   90.00
#
_symmetry.space_group_name_H-M   'P 1'
#
loop_
_entity.id
_entity.type
_entity.pdbx_description
1 polymer ?
#
loop_
_entity_poly.entity_id
_entity_poly.type
_entity_poly.pdbx_seq_one_letter_code
_entity_poly.pdbx_strand_id
1 'polypeptide(L)'
;MVMPHTHTRVHSRPHPDRTVWTVADLERLPDDGNRYEILHGELLVTALPSNGHQGIVWRLARRLGRWCEDHTRWALRTPGGVYISETTWLEPDIAVYPSPEYLDLPWQQMPPPVLVVEVLSRSTQKRDRHRKRPAYLSHGVAEVWLVDKRSRAIERWTAASEFPQTHHGSITWVPEANHPALVITADELFGPVTPFRPDTP
;
A
#
# COMPACT_ATOMS: atom_id res chain seq x y z
N MET A 1 -3.81 44.91 -4.58
CA MET A 1 -4.72 44.28 -5.56
C MET A 1 -3.98 43.06 -6.10
N VAL A 2 -4.20 41.89 -5.46
CA VAL A 2 -3.49 40.63 -5.79
C VAL A 2 -4.41 39.86 -6.72
N MET A 3 -3.95 39.63 -7.95
CA MET A 3 -4.65 38.80 -8.94
C MET A 3 -4.56 37.32 -8.55
N PRO A 4 -5.64 36.54 -8.55
CA PRO A 4 -5.58 35.12 -8.34
C PRO A 4 -5.06 34.43 -9.61
N HIS A 5 -3.95 33.70 -9.49
CA HIS A 5 -3.46 32.80 -10.53
C HIS A 5 -4.38 31.56 -10.58
N THR A 6 -5.33 31.60 -11.50
CA THR A 6 -6.10 30.41 -11.88
C THR A 6 -5.22 29.50 -12.72
N HIS A 7 -4.61 28.49 -12.08
CA HIS A 7 -4.06 27.36 -12.82
C HIS A 7 -5.22 26.51 -13.37
N THR A 8 -5.57 26.75 -14.61
CA THR A 8 -6.43 25.83 -15.36
C THR A 8 -5.63 24.57 -15.64
N ARG A 9 -5.75 23.55 -14.78
CA ARG A 9 -5.25 22.20 -15.08
C ARG A 9 -6.06 21.67 -16.26
N VAL A 10 -5.41 21.48 -17.39
CA VAL A 10 -5.97 20.78 -18.55
C VAL A 10 -6.04 19.32 -18.19
N HIS A 11 -7.23 18.84 -17.86
CA HIS A 11 -7.51 17.41 -17.64
C HIS A 11 -7.49 16.71 -19.00
N SER A 12 -6.33 16.21 -19.42
CA SER A 12 -6.25 15.32 -20.57
C SER A 12 -6.62 13.91 -20.12
N ARG A 13 -7.65 13.33 -20.73
CA ARG A 13 -7.96 11.90 -20.58
C ARG A 13 -6.74 11.07 -21.02
N PRO A 14 -6.49 9.90 -20.39
CA PRO A 14 -5.40 9.01 -20.82
C PRO A 14 -5.51 8.74 -22.32
N HIS A 15 -4.42 8.93 -23.06
CA HIS A 15 -4.40 8.75 -24.51
C HIS A 15 -4.52 7.25 -24.84
N PRO A 16 -5.55 6.79 -25.57
CA PRO A 16 -5.82 5.36 -25.80
C PRO A 16 -4.73 4.63 -26.61
N ASP A 17 -3.86 5.37 -27.30
CA ASP A 17 -2.85 4.81 -28.21
C ASP A 17 -1.44 4.67 -27.58
N ARG A 18 -1.29 4.89 -26.28
CA ARG A 18 0.01 4.81 -25.64
C ARG A 18 0.35 3.36 -25.28
N THR A 19 1.40 2.82 -25.86
CA THR A 19 1.83 1.42 -25.65
C THR A 19 2.63 1.22 -24.37
N VAL A 20 3.31 2.27 -23.85
CA VAL A 20 4.12 2.21 -22.63
C VAL A 20 3.94 3.50 -21.82
N TRP A 21 3.61 3.36 -20.54
CA TRP A 21 3.50 4.45 -19.58
C TRP A 21 4.77 4.56 -18.75
N THR A 22 5.13 5.80 -18.40
CA THR A 22 6.27 6.11 -17.54
C THR A 22 5.84 6.91 -16.31
N VAL A 23 6.66 6.90 -15.26
CA VAL A 23 6.39 7.64 -14.02
C VAL A 23 6.20 9.14 -14.28
N ALA A 24 6.94 9.72 -15.26
CA ALA A 24 6.76 11.11 -15.68
C ALA A 24 5.37 11.41 -16.25
N ASP A 25 4.63 10.41 -16.67
CA ASP A 25 3.28 10.59 -17.19
C ASP A 25 2.23 10.73 -16.09
N LEU A 26 2.52 10.26 -14.88
CA LEU A 26 1.61 10.35 -13.74
C LEU A 26 1.24 11.81 -13.41
N GLU A 27 2.19 12.74 -13.58
CA GLU A 27 1.97 14.18 -13.31
C GLU A 27 0.91 14.81 -14.25
N ARG A 28 0.65 14.16 -15.39
CA ARG A 28 -0.30 14.62 -16.41
C ARG A 28 -1.68 13.99 -16.27
N LEU A 29 -1.82 13.02 -15.37
CA LEU A 29 -3.09 12.35 -15.15
C LEU A 29 -4.04 13.24 -14.34
N PRO A 30 -5.36 13.07 -14.49
CA PRO A 30 -6.35 13.89 -13.80
C PRO A 30 -6.33 13.60 -12.29
N ASP A 31 -6.58 14.64 -11.50
CA ASP A 31 -6.89 14.51 -10.07
C ASP A 31 -8.42 14.34 -9.93
N ASP A 32 -8.88 13.14 -10.24
CA ASP A 32 -10.31 12.78 -10.29
C ASP A 32 -10.72 11.82 -9.16
N GLY A 33 -9.80 11.63 -8.18
CA GLY A 33 -9.98 10.75 -7.04
C GLY A 33 -9.64 9.28 -7.35
N ASN A 34 -9.27 8.94 -8.58
CA ASN A 34 -8.71 7.63 -8.88
C ASN A 34 -7.24 7.55 -8.44
N ARG A 35 -6.78 6.35 -8.08
CA ARG A 35 -5.37 6.04 -7.90
C ARG A 35 -4.79 5.57 -9.22
N TYR A 36 -3.67 6.16 -9.59
CA TYR A 36 -2.94 5.83 -10.82
C TYR A 36 -1.59 5.23 -10.47
N GLU A 37 -1.36 4.03 -10.94
CA GLU A 37 -0.10 3.30 -10.76
C GLU A 37 0.42 2.84 -12.12
N ILE A 38 1.72 2.58 -12.24
CA ILE A 38 2.32 2.02 -13.45
C ILE A 38 3.04 0.74 -13.07
N LEU A 39 2.75 -0.33 -13.78
CA LEU A 39 3.39 -1.62 -13.59
C LEU A 39 3.88 -2.18 -14.92
N HIS A 40 5.20 -2.19 -15.10
CA HIS A 40 5.87 -2.62 -16.34
C HIS A 40 5.34 -1.89 -17.60
N GLY A 41 5.14 -0.57 -17.45
CA GLY A 41 4.65 0.28 -18.54
C GLY A 41 3.13 0.24 -18.76
N GLU A 42 2.39 -0.54 -18.00
CA GLU A 42 0.92 -0.56 -18.02
C GLU A 42 0.34 0.39 -16.98
N LEU A 43 -0.57 1.28 -17.41
CA LEU A 43 -1.31 2.15 -16.51
C LEU A 43 -2.40 1.37 -15.79
N LEU A 44 -2.35 1.37 -14.47
CA LEU A 44 -3.34 0.78 -13.59
C LEU A 44 -4.19 1.90 -12.98
N VAL A 45 -5.50 1.86 -13.19
CA VAL A 45 -6.44 2.80 -12.61
C VAL A 45 -7.29 2.09 -11.57
N THR A 46 -7.33 2.62 -10.36
CA THR A 46 -8.10 2.06 -9.26
C THR A 46 -9.02 3.14 -8.69
N ALA A 47 -10.32 2.83 -8.67
CA ALA A 47 -11.32 3.72 -8.08
C ALA A 47 -11.11 3.87 -6.56
N LEU A 48 -11.73 4.91 -5.99
CA LEU A 48 -11.73 5.16 -4.55
C LEU A 48 -12.05 3.88 -3.74
N PRO A 49 -11.27 3.58 -2.71
CA PRO A 49 -11.48 2.42 -1.87
C PRO A 49 -12.76 2.55 -1.02
N SER A 50 -13.37 1.42 -0.70
CA SER A 50 -14.55 1.39 0.18
C SER A 50 -14.20 1.79 1.62
N ASN A 51 -15.20 2.28 2.39
CA ASN A 51 -15.04 2.60 3.81
C ASN A 51 -14.46 1.44 4.63
N GLY A 52 -14.87 0.20 4.29
CA GLY A 52 -14.36 -0.98 4.98
C GLY A 52 -12.88 -1.28 4.69
N HIS A 53 -12.41 -0.97 3.48
CA HIS A 53 -11.00 -1.02 3.12
C HIS A 53 -10.21 0.04 3.91
N GLN A 54 -10.65 1.29 3.84
CA GLN A 54 -10.02 2.41 4.57
C GLN A 54 -9.95 2.17 6.09
N GLY A 55 -10.99 1.56 6.66
CA GLY A 55 -11.00 1.22 8.07
C GLY A 55 -9.91 0.21 8.47
N ILE A 56 -9.57 -0.74 7.60
CA ILE A 56 -8.46 -1.69 7.82
C ILE A 56 -7.12 -0.97 7.66
N VAL A 57 -6.95 -0.20 6.58
CA VAL A 57 -5.74 0.61 6.35
C VAL A 57 -5.45 1.49 7.55
N TRP A 58 -6.47 2.22 8.07
CA TRP A 58 -6.31 3.09 9.24
C TRP A 58 -5.87 2.35 10.50
N ARG A 59 -6.47 1.17 10.80
CA ARG A 59 -6.09 0.38 11.97
C ARG A 59 -4.66 -0.15 11.88
N LEU A 60 -4.26 -0.62 10.69
CA LEU A 60 -2.89 -1.07 10.43
C LEU A 60 -1.90 0.10 10.53
N ALA A 61 -2.20 1.21 9.85
CA ALA A 61 -1.34 2.39 9.87
C ALA A 61 -1.13 2.90 11.31
N ARG A 62 -2.19 2.90 12.13
CA ARG A 62 -2.09 3.30 13.54
C ARG A 62 -1.21 2.35 14.37
N ARG A 63 -1.31 1.03 14.15
CA ARG A 63 -0.50 0.04 14.89
C ARG A 63 0.97 0.07 14.46
N LEU A 64 1.20 0.04 13.17
CA LEU A 64 2.55 0.13 12.59
C LEU A 64 3.19 1.50 12.87
N GLY A 65 2.42 2.60 12.72
CA GLY A 65 2.92 3.96 12.96
C GLY A 65 3.37 4.16 14.40
N ARG A 66 2.54 3.75 15.38
CA ARG A 66 2.94 3.81 16.80
C ARG A 66 4.20 2.99 17.07
N TRP A 67 4.29 1.78 16.48
CA TRP A 67 5.50 0.97 16.62
C TRP A 67 6.73 1.66 16.00
N CYS A 68 6.59 2.32 14.85
CA CYS A 68 7.67 3.12 14.25
C CYS A 68 8.06 4.33 15.12
N GLU A 69 7.09 5.01 15.74
CA GLU A 69 7.35 6.13 16.68
C GLU A 69 8.13 5.67 17.92
N ASP A 70 7.77 4.51 18.49
CA ASP A 70 8.48 3.92 19.63
C ASP A 70 9.89 3.41 19.23
N HIS A 71 10.13 3.18 17.95
CA HIS A 71 11.39 2.66 17.40
C HIS A 71 11.85 3.56 16.25
N THR A 72 12.37 4.72 16.57
CA THR A 72 12.66 5.87 15.68
C THR A 72 13.53 5.58 14.44
N ARG A 73 14.02 4.36 14.28
CA ARG A 73 14.73 3.89 13.10
C ARG A 73 13.81 3.65 11.88
N TRP A 74 12.49 3.52 12.11
CA TRP A 74 11.53 3.12 11.10
C TRP A 74 10.57 4.26 10.79
N ALA A 75 10.11 4.35 9.55
CA ALA A 75 9.14 5.34 9.14
C ALA A 75 8.03 4.75 8.28
N LEU A 76 6.80 5.21 8.49
CA LEU A 76 5.61 4.75 7.80
C LEU A 76 5.09 5.81 6.83
N ARG A 77 4.65 5.37 5.65
CA ARG A 77 3.83 6.16 4.72
C ARG A 77 2.51 5.46 4.41
N THR A 78 1.43 6.25 4.34
CA THR A 78 0.09 5.78 3.97
C THR A 78 -0.67 6.87 3.21
N PRO A 79 -0.99 6.70 1.91
CA PRO A 79 -0.47 5.64 1.07
C PRO A 79 1.05 5.72 0.93
N GLY A 80 1.70 4.60 0.62
CA GLY A 80 3.13 4.53 0.37
C GLY A 80 3.43 4.61 -1.11
N GLY A 81 4.46 5.36 -1.53
CA GLY A 81 4.95 5.34 -2.91
C GLY A 81 6.17 4.43 -3.02
N VAL A 82 6.23 3.56 -4.01
CA VAL A 82 7.37 2.68 -4.31
C VAL A 82 7.78 2.84 -5.75
N TYR A 83 8.90 3.54 -5.96
CA TYR A 83 9.53 3.67 -7.26
C TYR A 83 10.43 2.45 -7.51
N ILE A 84 10.14 1.70 -8.55
CA ILE A 84 10.92 0.51 -8.94
C ILE A 84 11.77 0.81 -10.18
N SER A 85 11.19 1.50 -11.16
CA SER A 85 11.86 1.92 -12.40
C SER A 85 11.06 3.04 -13.08
N GLU A 86 11.59 3.59 -14.17
CA GLU A 86 10.86 4.59 -14.97
C GLU A 86 9.50 4.11 -15.48
N THR A 87 9.30 2.80 -15.60
CA THR A 87 8.05 2.18 -16.07
C THR A 87 7.31 1.41 -14.98
N THR A 88 7.72 1.57 -13.72
CA THR A 88 7.04 0.92 -12.58
C THR A 88 7.06 1.83 -11.36
N TRP A 89 5.87 2.33 -11.03
CA TRP A 89 5.54 3.05 -9.82
C TRP A 89 4.29 2.45 -9.21
N LEU A 90 4.39 2.00 -7.97
CA LEU A 90 3.28 1.41 -7.24
C LEU A 90 2.98 2.22 -5.98
N GLU A 91 1.71 2.23 -5.59
CA GLU A 91 1.23 2.97 -4.43
C GLU A 91 0.49 2.00 -3.48
N PRO A 92 1.24 1.22 -2.67
CA PRO A 92 0.62 0.35 -1.69
C PRO A 92 -0.15 1.15 -0.64
N ASP A 93 -1.11 0.50 0.01
CA ASP A 93 -1.89 1.14 1.07
C ASP A 93 -1.00 1.59 2.25
N ILE A 94 0.06 0.81 2.58
CA ILE A 94 1.05 1.16 3.60
C ILE A 94 2.44 0.70 3.14
N ALA A 95 3.46 1.54 3.39
CA ALA A 95 4.86 1.16 3.28
C ALA A 95 5.62 1.57 4.54
N VAL A 96 6.52 0.69 5.04
CA VAL A 96 7.43 0.99 6.14
C VAL A 96 8.86 0.98 5.61
N TYR A 97 9.58 2.06 5.86
CA TYR A 97 10.95 2.29 5.41
C TYR A 97 11.95 2.15 6.56
N PRO A 98 13.22 1.78 6.28
CA PRO A 98 14.22 1.50 7.32
C PRO A 98 14.78 2.74 8.01
N SER A 99 14.41 3.95 7.59
CA SER A 99 14.78 5.20 8.25
C SER A 99 13.81 6.33 7.91
N PRO A 100 13.47 7.22 8.86
CA PRO A 100 12.67 8.42 8.59
C PRO A 100 13.38 9.41 7.65
N GLU A 101 14.72 9.43 7.60
CA GLU A 101 15.50 10.30 6.71
C GLU A 101 15.19 10.06 5.23
N TYR A 102 14.78 8.84 4.86
CA TYR A 102 14.39 8.54 3.49
C TYR A 102 13.08 9.21 3.05
N LEU A 103 12.25 9.65 4.00
CA LEU A 103 10.97 10.29 3.67
C LEU A 103 11.12 11.64 2.97
N ASP A 104 12.26 12.29 3.10
CA ASP A 104 12.58 13.57 2.46
C ASP A 104 13.29 13.42 1.13
N LEU A 105 13.66 12.20 0.73
CA LEU A 105 14.31 11.92 -0.54
C LEU A 105 13.31 11.94 -1.71
N PRO A 106 13.78 12.28 -2.92
CA PRO A 106 13.04 11.97 -4.14
C PRO A 106 12.74 10.47 -4.23
N TRP A 107 11.58 10.10 -4.74
CA TRP A 107 11.13 8.70 -4.82
C TRP A 107 12.15 7.75 -5.47
N GLN A 108 12.87 8.25 -6.50
CA GLN A 108 13.89 7.49 -7.22
C GLN A 108 15.13 7.15 -6.38
N GLN A 109 15.31 7.84 -5.26
CA GLN A 109 16.45 7.66 -4.35
C GLN A 109 16.06 6.91 -3.07
N MET A 110 14.77 6.63 -2.87
CA MET A 110 14.31 5.86 -1.71
C MET A 110 14.72 4.39 -1.83
N PRO A 111 15.21 3.79 -0.74
CA PRO A 111 15.44 2.34 -0.73
C PRO A 111 14.12 1.58 -0.80
N PRO A 112 14.14 0.27 -1.11
CA PRO A 112 12.97 -0.58 -0.95
C PRO A 112 12.43 -0.53 0.48
N PRO A 113 11.10 -0.49 0.67
CA PRO A 113 10.49 -0.64 2.00
C PRO A 113 10.85 -1.98 2.64
N VAL A 114 10.91 -2.02 3.96
CA VAL A 114 11.02 -3.29 4.71
C VAL A 114 9.70 -4.04 4.79
N LEU A 115 8.59 -3.31 4.68
CA LEU A 115 7.25 -3.87 4.65
C LEU A 115 6.37 -3.08 3.68
N VAL A 116 5.65 -3.79 2.84
CA VAL A 116 4.53 -3.29 2.03
C VAL A 116 3.25 -4.00 2.45
N VAL A 117 2.16 -3.26 2.57
CA VAL A 117 0.83 -3.81 2.85
C VAL A 117 -0.16 -3.38 1.76
N GLU A 118 -0.88 -4.34 1.21
CA GLU A 118 -2.02 -4.15 0.32
C GLU A 118 -3.27 -4.75 0.95
N VAL A 119 -4.30 -3.96 1.13
CA VAL A 119 -5.61 -4.43 1.58
C VAL A 119 -6.43 -4.83 0.36
N LEU A 120 -6.71 -6.11 0.23
CA LEU A 120 -7.31 -6.67 -0.96
C LEU A 120 -8.76 -6.22 -1.16
N SER A 121 -9.10 -5.85 -2.38
CA SER A 121 -10.47 -5.63 -2.84
C SER A 121 -10.89 -6.70 -3.86
N ARG A 122 -12.19 -6.80 -4.13
CA ARG A 122 -12.69 -7.74 -5.17
C ARG A 122 -12.09 -7.48 -6.54
N SER A 123 -11.89 -6.21 -6.90
CA SER A 123 -11.40 -5.80 -8.22
C SER A 123 -9.89 -5.91 -8.36
N THR A 124 -9.13 -5.76 -7.27
CA THR A 124 -7.66 -5.67 -7.33
C THR A 124 -6.94 -6.94 -6.91
N GLN A 125 -7.56 -7.83 -6.12
CA GLN A 125 -6.92 -8.97 -5.47
C GLN A 125 -6.08 -9.88 -6.38
N LYS A 126 -6.51 -10.11 -7.63
CA LYS A 126 -5.73 -10.90 -8.59
C LYS A 126 -4.46 -10.18 -9.01
N ARG A 127 -4.56 -8.88 -9.28
CA ARG A 127 -3.43 -8.02 -9.64
C ARG A 127 -2.44 -7.92 -8.48
N ASP A 128 -2.94 -7.69 -7.27
CA ASP A 128 -2.12 -7.51 -6.07
C ASP A 128 -1.34 -8.80 -5.76
N ARG A 129 -1.99 -9.98 -5.85
CA ARG A 129 -1.35 -11.29 -5.61
C ARG A 129 -0.36 -11.70 -6.70
N HIS A 130 -0.68 -11.47 -7.97
CA HIS A 130 0.06 -12.10 -9.08
C HIS A 130 0.96 -11.14 -9.85
N ARG A 131 0.81 -9.84 -9.65
CA ARG A 131 1.60 -8.83 -10.38
C ARG A 131 2.31 -7.85 -9.44
N LYS A 132 1.59 -7.17 -8.53
CA LYS A 132 2.19 -6.17 -7.63
C LYS A 132 3.11 -6.81 -6.60
N ARG A 133 2.67 -7.87 -5.91
CA ARG A 133 3.50 -8.59 -4.94
C ARG A 133 4.84 -9.05 -5.54
N PRO A 134 4.89 -9.77 -6.70
CA PRO A 134 6.17 -10.14 -7.29
C PRO A 134 7.06 -8.93 -7.62
N ALA A 135 6.48 -7.83 -8.10
CA ALA A 135 7.22 -6.61 -8.39
C ALA A 135 7.85 -6.01 -7.12
N TYR A 136 7.12 -5.96 -6.00
CA TYR A 136 7.68 -5.52 -4.72
C TYR A 136 8.84 -6.40 -4.26
N LEU A 137 8.65 -7.73 -4.25
CA LEU A 137 9.67 -8.66 -3.80
C LEU A 137 10.92 -8.64 -4.68
N SER A 138 10.77 -8.55 -6.00
CA SER A 138 11.90 -8.44 -6.93
C SER A 138 12.66 -7.10 -6.80
N HIS A 139 11.98 -6.05 -6.33
CA HIS A 139 12.61 -4.76 -6.02
C HIS A 139 13.42 -4.78 -4.72
N GLY A 140 13.27 -5.82 -3.89
CA GLY A 140 13.98 -5.95 -2.62
C GLY A 140 13.15 -5.59 -1.39
N VAL A 141 11.82 -5.44 -1.52
CA VAL A 141 10.93 -5.34 -0.35
C VAL A 141 11.05 -6.62 0.47
N ALA A 142 11.37 -6.49 1.77
CA ALA A 142 11.65 -7.64 2.62
C ALA A 142 10.39 -8.49 2.89
N GLU A 143 9.25 -7.83 3.17
CA GLU A 143 7.97 -8.49 3.40
C GLU A 143 6.83 -7.78 2.66
N VAL A 144 5.91 -8.57 2.11
CA VAL A 144 4.64 -8.09 1.55
C VAL A 144 3.49 -8.76 2.27
N TRP A 145 2.59 -7.98 2.84
CA TRP A 145 1.36 -8.45 3.44
C TRP A 145 0.17 -8.16 2.54
N LEU A 146 -0.57 -9.20 2.20
CA LEU A 146 -1.84 -9.08 1.50
C LEU A 146 -2.97 -9.35 2.50
N VAL A 147 -3.74 -8.31 2.83
CA VAL A 147 -4.75 -8.35 3.87
C VAL A 147 -6.12 -8.58 3.26
N ASP A 148 -6.69 -9.75 3.49
CA ASP A 148 -7.99 -10.14 2.96
C ASP A 148 -9.09 -10.01 4.03
N LYS A 149 -9.91 -8.96 3.89
CA LYS A 149 -11.06 -8.72 4.77
C LYS A 149 -12.07 -9.87 4.75
N ARG A 150 -12.25 -10.52 3.61
CA ARG A 150 -13.28 -11.54 3.44
C ARG A 150 -12.96 -12.82 4.21
N SER A 151 -11.73 -13.27 4.11
CA SER A 151 -11.24 -14.44 4.86
C SER A 151 -10.73 -14.08 6.26
N ARG A 152 -10.66 -12.78 6.60
CA ARG A 152 -10.06 -12.26 7.85
C ARG A 152 -8.64 -12.80 8.04
N ALA A 153 -7.85 -12.76 6.98
CA ALA A 153 -6.50 -13.32 6.96
C ALA A 153 -5.47 -12.32 6.45
N ILE A 154 -4.23 -12.52 6.87
CA ILE A 154 -3.06 -11.84 6.33
C ILE A 154 -2.18 -12.89 5.67
N GLU A 155 -1.92 -12.74 4.38
CA GLU A 155 -0.93 -13.52 3.64
C GLU A 155 0.41 -12.80 3.75
N ARG A 156 1.37 -13.37 4.46
CA ARG A 156 2.74 -12.88 4.57
C ARG A 156 3.61 -13.53 3.50
N TRP A 157 4.32 -12.70 2.75
CA TRP A 157 5.22 -13.11 1.68
C TRP A 157 6.61 -12.49 1.86
N THR A 158 7.64 -13.27 1.56
CA THR A 158 9.05 -12.84 1.46
C THR A 158 9.62 -13.33 0.14
N ALA A 159 10.80 -12.86 -0.24
CA ALA A 159 11.47 -13.33 -1.47
C ALA A 159 11.73 -14.84 -1.49
N ALA A 160 11.89 -15.46 -0.32
CA ALA A 160 12.10 -16.91 -0.17
C ALA A 160 10.79 -17.72 -0.13
N SER A 161 9.63 -17.07 -0.13
CA SER A 161 8.34 -17.76 0.01
C SER A 161 7.87 -18.32 -1.33
N GLU A 162 7.71 -19.64 -1.41
CA GLU A 162 6.98 -20.29 -2.51
C GLU A 162 5.47 -20.14 -2.33
N PHE A 163 5.00 -20.23 -1.08
CA PHE A 163 3.60 -20.04 -0.67
C PHE A 163 3.50 -19.03 0.45
N PRO A 164 2.33 -18.36 0.64
CA PRO A 164 2.16 -17.44 1.75
C PRO A 164 2.13 -18.15 3.10
N GLN A 165 2.67 -17.48 4.11
CA GLN A 165 2.31 -17.80 5.49
C GLN A 165 0.98 -17.09 5.78
N THR A 166 -0.10 -17.86 5.94
CA THR A 166 -1.44 -17.31 6.15
C THR A 166 -1.78 -17.25 7.64
N HIS A 167 -2.09 -16.06 8.15
CA HIS A 167 -2.40 -15.78 9.54
C HIS A 167 -3.89 -15.40 9.69
N HIS A 168 -4.64 -16.17 10.48
CA HIS A 168 -6.07 -15.92 10.78
C HIS A 168 -6.32 -15.33 12.18
N GLY A 169 -5.43 -15.55 13.14
CA GLY A 169 -5.57 -15.10 14.53
C GLY A 169 -4.75 -13.85 14.84
N SER A 170 -3.47 -13.93 14.62
CA SER A 170 -2.52 -12.82 14.81
C SER A 170 -1.33 -12.97 13.88
N ILE A 171 -0.68 -11.85 13.59
CA ILE A 171 0.61 -11.79 12.93
C ILE A 171 1.63 -11.16 13.85
N THR A 172 2.83 -11.74 13.89
CA THR A 172 3.98 -11.17 14.58
C THR A 172 4.98 -10.67 13.56
N TRP A 173 5.34 -9.40 13.66
CA TRP A 173 6.33 -8.77 12.78
C TRP A 173 7.58 -8.39 13.55
N VAL A 174 8.73 -8.78 13.04
CA VAL A 174 10.05 -8.45 13.54
C VAL A 174 10.90 -8.02 12.34
N PRO A 175 11.06 -6.73 12.07
CA PRO A 175 11.77 -6.26 10.86
C PRO A 175 13.25 -6.60 10.86
N GLU A 176 13.87 -6.68 12.02
CA GLU A 176 15.27 -7.07 12.21
C GLU A 176 15.42 -7.90 13.48
N ALA A 177 16.39 -8.82 13.48
CA ALA A 177 16.77 -9.54 14.68
C ALA A 177 17.13 -8.57 15.82
N ASN A 178 16.70 -8.87 17.03
CA ASN A 178 16.90 -8.06 18.25
C ASN A 178 16.04 -6.78 18.37
N HIS A 179 15.11 -6.53 17.44
CA HIS A 179 14.06 -5.52 17.64
C HIS A 179 12.82 -6.11 18.31
N PRO A 180 12.08 -5.32 19.10
CA PRO A 180 10.83 -5.75 19.69
C PRO A 180 9.82 -6.16 18.63
N ALA A 181 9.11 -7.25 18.88
CA ALA A 181 8.09 -7.74 17.99
C ALA A 181 6.83 -6.86 18.06
N LEU A 182 6.23 -6.57 16.91
CA LEU A 182 4.88 -6.04 16.82
C LEU A 182 3.90 -7.20 16.63
N VAL A 183 2.94 -7.33 17.53
CA VAL A 183 1.84 -8.30 17.38
C VAL A 183 0.56 -7.55 17.01
N ILE A 184 -0.11 -7.99 15.96
CA ILE A 184 -1.40 -7.47 15.50
C ILE A 184 -2.38 -8.63 15.47
N THR A 185 -3.51 -8.50 16.16
CA THR A 185 -4.56 -9.54 16.17
C THR A 185 -5.59 -9.31 15.07
N ALA A 186 -6.25 -10.37 14.65
CA ALA A 186 -7.32 -10.29 13.66
C ALA A 186 -8.49 -9.40 14.15
N ASP A 187 -8.81 -9.43 15.45
CA ASP A 187 -9.89 -8.62 16.02
C ASP A 187 -9.53 -7.13 16.05
N GLU A 188 -8.28 -6.77 16.35
CA GLU A 188 -7.82 -5.38 16.22
C GLU A 188 -7.95 -4.89 14.78
N LEU A 189 -7.68 -5.75 13.81
CA LEU A 189 -7.63 -5.36 12.40
C LEU A 189 -9.00 -5.36 11.74
N PHE A 190 -9.77 -6.41 11.91
CA PHE A 190 -11.05 -6.60 11.22
C PHE A 190 -12.24 -6.17 12.07
N GLY A 191 -12.05 -5.86 13.35
CA GLY A 191 -13.07 -5.62 14.36
C GLY A 191 -13.66 -6.95 14.90
N PRO A 192 -14.37 -6.91 16.02
CA PRO A 192 -15.02 -8.09 16.56
C PRO A 192 -16.02 -8.65 15.55
N VAL A 193 -16.17 -9.97 15.53
CA VAL A 193 -17.25 -10.64 14.81
C VAL A 193 -18.55 -10.39 15.62
N THR A 194 -19.08 -9.18 15.47
CA THR A 194 -20.40 -8.89 16.08
C THR A 194 -21.46 -9.39 15.10
N PRO A 195 -22.30 -10.37 15.48
CA PRO A 195 -23.44 -10.72 14.64
C PRO A 195 -24.29 -9.46 14.46
N PHE A 196 -24.70 -9.17 13.23
CA PHE A 196 -25.70 -8.16 12.95
C PHE A 196 -26.95 -8.55 13.77
N ARG A 197 -27.28 -7.75 14.79
CA ARG A 197 -28.61 -7.82 15.45
C ARG A 197 -29.45 -6.83 14.67
N PRO A 198 -30.45 -7.28 13.91
CA PRO A 198 -31.48 -6.36 13.44
C PRO A 198 -32.13 -5.76 14.70
N ASP A 199 -32.19 -4.44 14.75
CA ASP A 199 -32.91 -3.75 15.80
C ASP A 199 -34.29 -4.32 15.85
N THR A 200 -34.63 -4.92 16.98
CA THR A 200 -36.00 -5.37 17.25
C THR A 200 -36.83 -4.11 17.43
N PRO A 201 -37.98 -3.97 16.76
CA PRO A 201 -38.82 -2.78 16.79
C PRO A 201 -39.27 -2.40 18.18
#